data_2dae27bc36d34e9f967395a2074eadbc
#
_entry.id   2dae27bc36d34e9f967395a2074eadbc
#
_cell.length_a   1.000
_cell.length_b   1.000
_cell.length_c   1.000
_cell.angle_alpha   90.00
_cell.angle_beta   90.00
_cell.angle_gamma   90.00
#
_symmetry.space_group_name_H-M   'P 1'
#
loop_
_entity.id
_entity.type
_entity.pdbx_description
1 polymer ?
#
loop_
_entity_poly.entity_id
_entity_poly.type
_entity_poly.pdbx_seq_one_letter_code
_entity_poly.pdbx_strand_id
1 'polypeptide(L)'
;MSSVRVLVGTRKGAFVLDADGARKRWHVHGPYFGGWEVYHVTASPADRNRLYASQSSGWFGQIIQRSNDGGKTWAAMGNKFVYDGAMGTHPWYDGTPRSWEFSRVWHLEPSLTDPDTVYAGIQDAALFRSTDGGQSWAELSGLRHHQTSASWAPGAGGMCLHTILLDPRNQGRMYAAISAAGVFRSDDGGENWRPINTGLKSGEIPKPDSEVGHCVHRIAMHPARPDVLFMQKHWDVCRSDDAGESWTEVSGNLPTDFGYVTAVHAHEPETVYVIPIKSDSEHYPPDGRLCVYRSRTGGNEWEPLAKGLPQHHCYVNVLREAMAVDSLDSCGIYFGTTDGEIFVSANGGDAWTAAVRDLPAVLSVEVQTL
;
A
#
# COMPACT_ATOMS: atom_id res chain seq x y z
N MET A 1 -7.99 -20.55 -19.52
CA MET A 1 -6.63 -20.70 -18.94
C MET A 1 -6.46 -19.58 -17.96
N SER A 2 -5.93 -19.87 -16.78
CA SER A 2 -5.64 -18.83 -15.79
C SER A 2 -4.55 -17.88 -16.29
N SER A 3 -4.67 -16.62 -15.95
CA SER A 3 -3.71 -15.57 -16.30
C SER A 3 -3.61 -14.56 -15.20
N VAL A 4 -2.61 -13.70 -15.27
CA VAL A 4 -2.40 -12.62 -14.33
C VAL A 4 -2.24 -11.30 -15.07
N ARG A 5 -2.73 -10.24 -14.42
CA ARG A 5 -2.49 -8.85 -14.81
C ARG A 5 -1.82 -8.14 -13.67
N VAL A 6 -0.64 -7.58 -13.91
CA VAL A 6 0.08 -6.73 -12.96
C VAL A 6 -0.13 -5.29 -13.34
N LEU A 7 -0.57 -4.48 -12.39
CA LEU A 7 -0.85 -3.07 -12.52
C LEU A 7 0.28 -2.29 -11.87
N VAL A 8 0.94 -1.41 -12.62
CA VAL A 8 2.15 -0.72 -12.18
C VAL A 8 1.97 0.78 -12.28
N GLY A 9 2.01 1.46 -11.13
CA GLY A 9 2.10 2.90 -11.05
C GLY A 9 3.56 3.35 -11.00
N THR A 10 3.91 4.37 -11.78
CA THR A 10 5.29 4.88 -11.84
C THR A 10 5.35 6.40 -11.82
N ARG A 11 6.56 6.95 -11.70
CA ARG A 11 6.78 8.41 -11.79
C ARG A 11 6.51 9.01 -13.16
N LYS A 12 6.31 8.22 -14.21
CA LYS A 12 6.09 8.74 -15.58
C LYS A 12 5.01 7.96 -16.35
N GLY A 13 3.98 7.52 -15.67
CA GLY A 13 2.84 6.83 -16.27
C GLY A 13 2.47 5.55 -15.54
N ALA A 14 1.42 4.91 -16.03
CA ALA A 14 0.99 3.59 -15.60
C ALA A 14 1.30 2.54 -16.66
N PHE A 15 1.55 1.30 -16.23
CA PHE A 15 1.75 0.16 -17.10
C PHE A 15 0.85 -0.99 -16.66
N VAL A 16 0.43 -1.79 -17.63
CA VAL A 16 -0.31 -3.04 -17.43
C VAL A 16 0.51 -4.16 -18.03
N LEU A 17 0.85 -5.16 -17.22
CA LEU A 17 1.60 -6.32 -17.65
C LEU A 17 0.71 -7.54 -17.59
N ASP A 18 0.51 -8.22 -18.73
CA ASP A 18 -0.27 -9.45 -18.79
C ASP A 18 0.64 -10.65 -19.02
N ALA A 19 0.33 -11.77 -18.35
CA ALA A 19 0.97 -13.07 -18.57
C ALA A 19 -0.05 -14.22 -18.42
N ASP A 20 0.26 -15.37 -19.02
CA ASP A 20 -0.43 -16.62 -18.72
C ASP A 20 -0.10 -17.12 -17.30
N GLY A 21 -0.77 -18.16 -16.85
CA GLY A 21 -0.54 -18.75 -15.52
C GLY A 21 0.86 -19.29 -15.30
N ALA A 22 1.67 -19.47 -16.35
CA ALA A 22 3.08 -19.85 -16.21
C ALA A 22 3.97 -18.68 -15.83
N ARG A 23 3.52 -17.42 -16.06
CA ARG A 23 4.21 -16.16 -15.68
C ARG A 23 5.65 -16.04 -16.17
N LYS A 24 5.91 -16.63 -17.37
CA LYS A 24 7.24 -16.67 -17.99
C LYS A 24 7.43 -15.64 -19.09
N ARG A 25 6.35 -15.20 -19.71
CA ARG A 25 6.36 -14.22 -20.80
C ARG A 25 5.39 -13.12 -20.48
N TRP A 26 5.85 -11.88 -20.57
CA TRP A 26 5.10 -10.70 -20.21
C TRP A 26 4.83 -9.84 -21.42
N HIS A 27 3.60 -9.39 -21.55
CA HIS A 27 3.21 -8.36 -22.48
C HIS A 27 3.03 -7.07 -21.70
N VAL A 28 3.80 -6.03 -22.05
CA VAL A 28 3.80 -4.73 -21.37
C VAL A 28 3.01 -3.75 -22.21
N HIS A 29 1.96 -3.17 -21.61
CA HIS A 29 1.13 -2.13 -22.20
C HIS A 29 1.37 -0.81 -21.46
N GLY A 30 1.38 0.30 -22.20
CA GLY A 30 1.66 1.64 -21.66
C GLY A 30 2.85 2.30 -22.36
N PRO A 31 3.36 3.45 -21.84
CA PRO A 31 2.81 4.14 -20.66
C PRO A 31 1.43 4.75 -20.93
N TYR A 32 0.47 4.46 -20.07
CA TYR A 32 -0.74 5.26 -19.95
C TYR A 32 -0.42 6.51 -19.16
N PHE A 33 -1.01 7.66 -19.51
CA PHE A 33 -0.76 8.95 -18.85
C PHE A 33 0.72 9.36 -18.85
N GLY A 34 1.40 9.14 -19.97
CA GLY A 34 2.85 9.30 -20.12
C GLY A 34 3.35 10.67 -19.63
N GLY A 35 4.35 10.66 -18.77
CA GLY A 35 4.95 11.85 -18.18
C GLY A 35 4.36 12.29 -16.84
N TRP A 36 3.22 11.69 -16.39
CA TRP A 36 2.58 11.99 -15.11
C TRP A 36 2.96 10.97 -14.04
N GLU A 37 3.04 11.40 -12.79
CA GLU A 37 3.11 10.45 -11.68
C GLU A 37 1.77 9.71 -11.55
N VAL A 38 1.85 8.39 -11.41
CA VAL A 38 0.72 7.55 -11.07
C VAL A 38 1.04 6.82 -9.78
N TYR A 39 0.48 7.31 -8.67
CA TYR A 39 0.81 6.80 -7.34
C TYR A 39 0.26 5.40 -7.10
N HIS A 40 -0.97 5.15 -7.55
CA HIS A 40 -1.60 3.86 -7.37
C HIS A 40 -2.43 3.48 -8.60
N VAL A 41 -2.35 2.22 -8.99
CA VAL A 41 -3.23 1.61 -10.00
C VAL A 41 -3.79 0.34 -9.40
N THR A 42 -5.11 0.20 -9.37
CA THR A 42 -5.78 -0.93 -8.74
C THR A 42 -6.93 -1.46 -9.58
N ALA A 43 -7.34 -2.70 -9.30
CA ALA A 43 -8.46 -3.36 -9.94
C ALA A 43 -9.60 -3.62 -8.95
N SER A 44 -10.85 -3.47 -9.41
CA SER A 44 -11.99 -3.85 -8.59
C SER A 44 -12.07 -5.38 -8.44
N PRO A 45 -12.18 -5.90 -7.21
CA PRO A 45 -12.45 -7.33 -7.02
C PRO A 45 -13.87 -7.73 -7.45
N ALA A 46 -14.82 -6.77 -7.52
CA ALA A 46 -16.19 -6.99 -7.94
C ALA A 46 -16.39 -7.00 -9.46
N ASP A 47 -15.49 -6.38 -10.24
CA ASP A 47 -15.50 -6.38 -11.70
C ASP A 47 -14.07 -6.37 -12.25
N ARG A 48 -13.64 -7.50 -12.82
CA ARG A 48 -12.28 -7.67 -13.35
C ARG A 48 -11.89 -6.72 -14.49
N ASN A 49 -12.86 -6.04 -15.13
CA ASN A 49 -12.61 -5.05 -16.16
C ASN A 49 -12.51 -3.63 -15.61
N ARG A 50 -12.94 -3.41 -14.38
CA ARG A 50 -12.89 -2.09 -13.71
C ARG A 50 -11.55 -1.88 -13.05
N LEU A 51 -10.81 -0.89 -13.58
CA LEU A 51 -9.54 -0.43 -13.00
C LEU A 51 -9.64 1.06 -12.64
N TYR A 52 -8.85 1.45 -11.66
CA TYR A 52 -8.68 2.85 -11.25
C TYR A 52 -7.20 3.21 -11.18
N ALA A 53 -6.86 4.47 -11.51
CA ALA A 53 -5.51 4.99 -11.38
C ALA A 53 -5.51 6.41 -10.81
N SER A 54 -4.60 6.68 -9.88
CA SER A 54 -4.39 8.01 -9.31
C SER A 54 -3.26 8.73 -10.06
N GLN A 55 -3.63 9.56 -11.03
CA GLN A 55 -2.71 10.36 -11.83
C GLN A 55 -2.53 11.74 -11.17
N SER A 56 -1.30 12.18 -10.99
CA SER A 56 -0.99 13.44 -10.32
C SER A 56 0.11 14.23 -11.03
N SER A 57 0.05 15.55 -10.92
CA SER A 57 1.07 16.47 -11.40
C SER A 57 1.09 17.72 -10.52
N GLY A 58 2.27 18.23 -10.21
CA GLY A 58 2.41 19.50 -9.50
C GLY A 58 1.88 20.72 -10.26
N TRP A 59 1.63 20.61 -11.58
CA TRP A 59 1.13 21.69 -12.42
C TRP A 59 -0.37 21.60 -12.69
N PHE A 60 -0.91 20.40 -12.89
CA PHE A 60 -2.28 20.17 -13.34
C PHE A 60 -3.16 19.50 -12.27
N GLY A 61 -2.58 19.21 -11.09
CA GLY A 61 -3.29 18.63 -9.96
C GLY A 61 -3.52 17.12 -10.11
N GLN A 62 -4.56 16.66 -9.42
CA GLN A 62 -4.97 15.25 -9.34
C GLN A 62 -6.03 14.94 -10.39
N ILE A 63 -5.91 13.79 -11.04
CA ILE A 63 -6.95 13.21 -11.91
C ILE A 63 -7.12 11.74 -11.54
N ILE A 64 -8.34 11.32 -11.25
CA ILE A 64 -8.67 9.90 -11.15
C ILE A 64 -9.01 9.40 -12.55
N GLN A 65 -8.37 8.33 -12.95
CA GLN A 65 -8.63 7.64 -14.21
C GLN A 65 -9.37 6.34 -13.94
N ARG A 66 -10.32 5.99 -14.81
CA ARG A 66 -11.07 4.74 -14.74
C ARG A 66 -11.05 4.01 -16.08
N SER A 67 -10.82 2.71 -16.06
CA SER A 67 -11.03 1.81 -17.17
C SER A 67 -12.21 0.88 -16.88
N ASN A 68 -12.96 0.52 -17.92
CA ASN A 68 -14.05 -0.46 -17.87
C ASN A 68 -13.78 -1.67 -18.81
N ASP A 69 -12.58 -1.78 -19.35
CA ASP A 69 -12.20 -2.80 -20.35
C ASP A 69 -10.85 -3.46 -20.02
N GLY A 70 -10.50 -3.48 -18.74
CA GLY A 70 -9.28 -4.11 -18.26
C GLY A 70 -8.00 -3.34 -18.59
N GLY A 71 -8.08 -2.02 -18.66
CA GLY A 71 -6.93 -1.14 -18.85
C GLY A 71 -6.61 -0.84 -20.31
N LYS A 72 -7.45 -1.25 -21.28
CA LYS A 72 -7.24 -0.94 -22.70
C LYS A 72 -7.55 0.52 -23.02
N THR A 73 -8.65 1.04 -22.46
CA THR A 73 -9.01 2.46 -22.55
C THR A 73 -9.27 3.05 -21.19
N TRP A 74 -9.05 4.36 -21.05
CA TRP A 74 -9.17 5.09 -19.80
C TRP A 74 -9.96 6.38 -19.98
N ALA A 75 -10.75 6.73 -18.98
CA ALA A 75 -11.52 7.97 -18.94
C ALA A 75 -11.21 8.72 -17.63
N ALA A 76 -11.02 10.02 -17.73
CA ALA A 76 -10.87 10.89 -16.57
C ALA A 76 -12.20 10.98 -15.80
N MET A 77 -12.12 10.80 -14.48
CA MET A 77 -13.23 10.89 -13.53
C MET A 77 -13.16 12.19 -12.74
N GLY A 78 -14.00 12.35 -11.72
CA GLY A 78 -13.99 13.52 -10.86
C GLY A 78 -12.72 13.61 -10.01
N ASN A 79 -12.27 14.85 -9.77
CA ASN A 79 -11.04 15.12 -9.02
C ASN A 79 -11.25 16.16 -7.89
N LYS A 80 -12.48 16.40 -7.49
CA LYS A 80 -12.79 17.33 -6.42
C LYS A 80 -12.81 16.60 -5.09
N PHE A 81 -11.74 16.78 -4.32
CA PHE A 81 -11.61 16.31 -2.96
C PHE A 81 -11.76 17.51 -2.02
N VAL A 82 -12.94 17.67 -1.48
CA VAL A 82 -13.29 18.81 -0.61
C VAL A 82 -13.50 18.29 0.80
N TYR A 83 -12.70 18.78 1.74
CA TYR A 83 -12.85 18.46 3.15
C TYR A 83 -14.18 18.96 3.71
N ASP A 84 -14.84 18.12 4.50
CA ASP A 84 -16.12 18.46 5.12
C ASP A 84 -15.93 19.30 6.39
N GLY A 85 -16.72 20.36 6.53
CA GLY A 85 -16.69 21.23 7.71
C GLY A 85 -15.44 22.08 7.87
N ALA A 86 -15.10 22.42 9.11
CA ALA A 86 -13.92 23.23 9.41
C ALA A 86 -12.61 22.46 9.16
N MET A 87 -11.68 23.10 8.46
CA MET A 87 -10.40 22.45 8.09
C MET A 87 -9.57 22.04 9.31
N GLY A 88 -9.54 22.84 10.38
CA GLY A 88 -8.65 22.61 11.50
C GLY A 88 -7.17 22.77 11.14
N THR A 89 -6.30 22.42 12.06
CA THR A 89 -4.84 22.45 11.87
C THR A 89 -4.19 21.20 12.44
N HIS A 90 -3.02 20.84 11.92
CA HIS A 90 -2.12 19.83 12.46
C HIS A 90 -0.69 20.42 12.58
N PRO A 91 0.21 19.88 13.41
CA PRO A 91 1.59 20.31 13.44
C PRO A 91 2.33 19.92 12.16
N TRP A 92 3.17 20.82 11.67
CA TRP A 92 4.12 20.53 10.59
C TRP A 92 5.42 19.93 11.17
N TYR A 93 6.43 19.67 10.34
CA TYR A 93 7.72 19.08 10.77
C TYR A 93 8.45 19.90 11.83
N ASP A 94 8.31 21.21 11.81
CA ASP A 94 8.90 22.15 12.75
C ASP A 94 8.00 22.47 13.97
N GLY A 95 6.85 21.82 14.05
CA GLY A 95 5.83 22.01 15.07
C GLY A 95 4.89 23.20 14.83
N THR A 96 5.06 23.96 13.75
CA THR A 96 4.14 25.06 13.40
C THR A 96 2.77 24.54 12.99
N PRO A 97 1.65 25.21 13.38
CA PRO A 97 0.32 24.82 12.91
C PRO A 97 0.18 25.03 11.40
N ARG A 98 -0.29 24.00 10.69
CA ARG A 98 -0.64 24.04 9.27
C ARG A 98 -2.09 23.62 9.08
N SER A 99 -2.83 24.33 8.23
CA SER A 99 -4.17 23.91 7.82
C SER A 99 -4.10 22.63 7.00
N TRP A 100 -5.12 21.78 7.14
CA TRP A 100 -5.29 20.62 6.27
C TRP A 100 -5.42 21.06 4.83
N GLU A 101 -4.65 20.45 3.94
CA GLU A 101 -4.63 20.78 2.52
C GLU A 101 -4.58 19.51 1.68
N PHE A 102 -5.43 19.44 0.65
CA PHE A 102 -5.37 18.36 -0.32
C PHE A 102 -4.11 18.51 -1.19
N SER A 103 -3.29 17.46 -1.23
CA SER A 103 -2.11 17.42 -2.08
C SER A 103 -2.25 16.39 -3.21
N ARG A 104 -2.59 15.14 -2.85
CA ARG A 104 -2.70 14.03 -3.82
C ARG A 104 -3.46 12.84 -3.26
N VAL A 105 -3.89 11.96 -4.16
CA VAL A 105 -4.39 10.62 -3.79
C VAL A 105 -3.23 9.65 -3.76
N TRP A 106 -3.00 9.04 -2.60
CA TRP A 106 -1.97 8.03 -2.39
C TRP A 106 -2.45 6.62 -2.73
N HIS A 107 -3.65 6.28 -2.30
CA HIS A 107 -4.20 4.94 -2.36
C HIS A 107 -5.64 4.97 -2.86
N LEU A 108 -6.00 4.01 -3.71
CA LEU A 108 -7.36 3.77 -4.17
C LEU A 108 -7.74 2.34 -3.80
N GLU A 109 -8.79 2.16 -3.01
CA GLU A 109 -9.29 0.85 -2.60
C GLU A 109 -10.72 0.65 -3.08
N PRO A 110 -10.94 -0.14 -4.16
CA PRO A 110 -12.28 -0.49 -4.61
C PRO A 110 -13.00 -1.38 -3.61
N SER A 111 -14.32 -1.19 -3.48
CA SER A 111 -15.17 -2.06 -2.68
C SER A 111 -15.06 -3.52 -3.13
N LEU A 112 -15.14 -4.44 -2.18
CA LEU A 112 -15.08 -5.88 -2.43
C LEU A 112 -16.29 -6.42 -3.21
N THR A 113 -17.42 -5.71 -3.18
CA THR A 113 -18.71 -6.21 -3.70
C THR A 113 -19.41 -5.29 -4.68
N ASP A 114 -19.05 -4.00 -4.71
CA ASP A 114 -19.66 -3.00 -5.59
C ASP A 114 -18.59 -2.29 -6.44
N PRO A 115 -18.56 -2.49 -7.76
CA PRO A 115 -17.53 -1.91 -8.63
C PRO A 115 -17.62 -0.40 -8.77
N ASP A 116 -18.74 0.24 -8.40
CA ASP A 116 -18.91 1.69 -8.45
C ASP A 116 -18.52 2.37 -7.12
N THR A 117 -18.32 1.61 -6.05
CA THR A 117 -17.79 2.13 -4.79
C THR A 117 -16.28 2.00 -4.74
N VAL A 118 -15.58 3.12 -4.50
CA VAL A 118 -14.13 3.18 -4.34
C VAL A 118 -13.75 4.20 -3.26
N TYR A 119 -12.78 3.84 -2.44
CA TYR A 119 -12.22 4.69 -1.40
C TYR A 119 -10.91 5.31 -1.87
N ALA A 120 -10.60 6.51 -1.39
CA ALA A 120 -9.36 7.21 -1.68
C ALA A 120 -8.70 7.70 -0.39
N GLY A 121 -7.50 7.22 -0.14
CA GLY A 121 -6.60 7.73 0.89
C GLY A 121 -5.74 8.86 0.33
N ILE A 122 -5.71 9.99 1.01
CA ILE A 122 -5.08 11.21 0.49
C ILE A 122 -3.99 11.76 1.42
N GLN A 123 -3.26 12.71 0.93
CA GLN A 123 -2.41 13.65 1.68
C GLN A 123 -3.05 15.05 1.61
N ASP A 124 -3.19 15.85 2.68
CA ASP A 124 -2.99 15.45 4.09
C ASP A 124 -4.08 14.45 4.50
N ALA A 125 -3.70 13.53 5.37
CA ALA A 125 -4.45 12.30 5.61
C ALA A 125 -5.96 12.49 5.88
N ALA A 126 -6.77 12.16 4.89
CA ALA A 126 -8.21 12.01 5.00
C ALA A 126 -8.67 10.84 4.12
N LEU A 127 -9.87 10.35 4.38
CA LEU A 127 -10.49 9.27 3.63
C LEU A 127 -11.69 9.80 2.86
N PHE A 128 -11.72 9.52 1.56
CA PHE A 128 -12.86 9.84 0.69
C PHE A 128 -13.51 8.59 0.14
N ARG A 129 -14.79 8.66 -0.15
CA ARG A 129 -15.57 7.61 -0.81
C ARG A 129 -16.29 8.17 -2.03
N SER A 130 -16.25 7.42 -3.12
CA SER A 130 -17.13 7.57 -4.28
C SER A 130 -18.08 6.38 -4.33
N THR A 131 -19.33 6.58 -4.73
CA THR A 131 -20.34 5.53 -4.99
C THR A 131 -20.86 5.57 -6.42
N ASP A 132 -20.17 6.30 -7.30
CA ASP A 132 -20.54 6.51 -8.72
C ASP A 132 -19.36 6.23 -9.67
N GLY A 133 -18.45 5.37 -9.24
CA GLY A 133 -17.30 4.96 -10.03
C GLY A 133 -16.24 6.05 -10.18
N GLY A 134 -16.06 6.90 -9.16
CA GLY A 134 -15.04 7.95 -9.12
C GLY A 134 -15.48 9.28 -9.73
N GLN A 135 -16.76 9.47 -10.08
CA GLN A 135 -17.24 10.73 -10.67
C GLN A 135 -17.37 11.83 -9.61
N SER A 136 -17.80 11.47 -8.41
CA SER A 136 -17.87 12.40 -7.28
C SER A 136 -17.29 11.76 -6.01
N TRP A 137 -16.79 12.60 -5.10
CA TRP A 137 -16.11 12.18 -3.88
C TRP A 137 -16.68 12.91 -2.68
N ALA A 138 -16.99 12.16 -1.64
CA ALA A 138 -17.39 12.67 -0.34
C ALA A 138 -16.39 12.23 0.73
N GLU A 139 -15.98 13.14 1.61
CA GLU A 139 -15.13 12.81 2.75
C GLU A 139 -15.89 11.93 3.75
N LEU A 140 -15.25 10.87 4.24
CA LEU A 140 -15.63 10.16 5.47
C LEU A 140 -14.94 10.89 6.64
N SER A 141 -15.52 12.01 7.02
CA SER A 141 -14.87 13.02 7.87
C SER A 141 -14.62 12.57 9.32
N GLY A 142 -15.24 11.46 9.77
CA GLY A 142 -15.00 10.91 11.11
C GLY A 142 -13.55 10.58 11.41
N LEU A 143 -12.75 10.22 10.39
CA LEU A 143 -11.32 9.98 10.58
C LEU A 143 -10.56 11.28 10.87
N ARG A 144 -10.70 12.30 10.03
CA ARG A 144 -10.02 13.59 10.21
C ARG A 144 -10.54 14.37 11.43
N HIS A 145 -11.82 14.22 11.78
CA HIS A 145 -12.42 14.81 12.98
C HIS A 145 -12.15 14.00 14.26
N HIS A 146 -11.38 12.92 14.17
CA HIS A 146 -11.00 12.19 15.39
C HIS A 146 -10.28 13.13 16.37
N GLN A 147 -10.58 13.00 17.66
CA GLN A 147 -10.07 13.89 18.71
C GLN A 147 -8.53 14.02 18.77
N THR A 148 -7.79 13.05 18.24
CA THR A 148 -6.33 13.06 18.18
C THR A 148 -5.76 13.72 16.93
N SER A 149 -6.57 14.04 15.93
CA SER A 149 -6.09 14.50 14.62
C SER A 149 -5.26 15.79 14.70
N ALA A 150 -5.58 16.69 15.63
CA ALA A 150 -4.80 17.90 15.89
C ALA A 150 -3.35 17.64 16.39
N SER A 151 -3.00 16.39 16.72
CA SER A 151 -1.66 15.99 17.13
C SER A 151 -0.91 15.16 16.07
N TRP A 152 -1.55 14.84 14.92
CA TRP A 152 -0.90 14.09 13.87
C TRP A 152 0.14 14.96 13.16
N ALA A 153 1.33 14.44 13.00
CA ALA A 153 2.42 15.11 12.31
C ALA A 153 2.86 14.30 11.08
N PRO A 154 3.31 14.96 10.00
CA PRO A 154 3.79 14.23 8.82
C PRO A 154 5.06 13.45 9.13
N GLY A 155 5.19 12.25 8.55
CA GLY A 155 6.48 11.59 8.36
C GLY A 155 7.25 12.24 7.20
N ALA A 156 8.49 11.83 6.95
CA ALA A 156 9.35 12.40 5.88
C ALA A 156 8.71 12.37 4.49
N GLY A 157 7.78 11.46 4.23
CA GLY A 157 7.00 11.37 2.99
C GLY A 157 5.70 12.16 2.96
N GLY A 158 5.40 12.95 3.99
CA GLY A 158 4.13 13.65 4.18
C GLY A 158 3.16 12.90 5.12
N MET A 159 2.07 13.54 5.47
CA MET A 159 0.99 12.91 6.25
C MET A 159 0.03 12.21 5.29
N CYS A 160 0.39 11.00 4.85
CA CYS A 160 -0.32 10.27 3.82
C CYS A 160 -1.12 9.10 4.40
N LEU A 161 -2.39 9.00 4.02
CA LEU A 161 -3.20 7.80 4.18
C LEU A 161 -2.91 6.88 2.97
N HIS A 162 -2.05 5.88 3.19
CA HIS A 162 -1.47 5.06 2.13
C HIS A 162 -1.94 3.62 2.12
N THR A 163 -2.69 3.17 3.11
CA THR A 163 -3.27 1.82 3.13
C THR A 163 -4.69 1.87 3.64
N ILE A 164 -5.59 1.27 2.91
CA ILE A 164 -6.98 1.01 3.29
C ILE A 164 -7.18 -0.50 3.16
N LEU A 165 -7.69 -1.16 4.20
CA LEU A 165 -8.11 -2.56 4.14
C LEU A 165 -9.59 -2.66 4.43
N LEU A 166 -10.30 -3.48 3.66
CA LEU A 166 -11.72 -3.79 3.83
C LEU A 166 -11.87 -5.23 4.32
N ASP A 167 -12.55 -5.45 5.44
CA ASP A 167 -12.75 -6.79 5.99
C ASP A 167 -13.79 -7.56 5.14
N PRO A 168 -13.43 -8.68 4.49
CA PRO A 168 -14.34 -9.43 3.62
C PRO A 168 -15.47 -10.14 4.38
N ARG A 169 -15.36 -10.30 5.71
CA ARG A 169 -16.37 -10.92 6.57
C ARG A 169 -17.24 -9.90 7.30
N ASN A 170 -16.82 -8.65 7.40
CA ASN A 170 -17.54 -7.58 8.05
C ASN A 170 -17.52 -6.30 7.20
N GLN A 171 -18.59 -6.05 6.46
CA GLN A 171 -18.71 -4.91 5.54
C GLN A 171 -18.56 -3.54 6.22
N GLY A 172 -18.82 -3.44 7.52
CA GLY A 172 -18.62 -2.22 8.30
C GLY A 172 -17.18 -2.03 8.76
N ARG A 173 -16.35 -3.08 8.76
CA ARG A 173 -15.00 -3.01 9.27
C ARG A 173 -14.01 -2.62 8.18
N MET A 174 -13.26 -1.58 8.47
CA MET A 174 -12.17 -1.11 7.63
C MET A 174 -11.03 -0.56 8.47
N TYR A 175 -9.84 -0.56 7.87
CA TYR A 175 -8.61 -0.07 8.50
C TYR A 175 -8.00 1.01 7.63
N ALA A 176 -7.42 2.03 8.25
CA ALA A 176 -6.63 3.07 7.59
C ALA A 176 -5.28 3.20 8.28
N ALA A 177 -4.19 3.17 7.49
CA ALA A 177 -2.84 3.42 7.97
C ALA A 177 -2.32 4.75 7.45
N ILE A 178 -1.77 5.56 8.36
CA ILE A 178 -1.35 6.94 8.12
C ILE A 178 0.10 7.12 8.59
N SER A 179 0.92 7.67 7.73
CA SER A 179 2.28 8.11 8.05
C SER A 179 2.29 9.61 8.44
N ALA A 180 2.59 10.06 9.71
CA ALA A 180 2.86 9.26 10.88
C ALA A 180 1.80 9.54 11.97
N ALA A 181 0.65 8.90 11.82
CA ALA A 181 -0.41 8.99 12.82
C ALA A 181 -0.75 7.60 13.43
N GLY A 182 -0.41 6.51 12.74
CA GLY A 182 -0.69 5.16 13.17
C GLY A 182 -1.77 4.46 12.34
N VAL A 183 -2.33 3.38 12.88
CA VAL A 183 -3.45 2.65 12.29
C VAL A 183 -4.73 2.98 13.04
N PHE A 184 -5.79 3.11 12.27
CA PHE A 184 -7.15 3.34 12.76
C PHE A 184 -8.08 2.27 12.23
N ARG A 185 -9.10 1.89 13.02
CA ARG A 185 -10.17 0.97 12.64
C ARG A 185 -11.53 1.64 12.76
N SER A 186 -12.36 1.43 11.77
CA SER A 186 -13.80 1.66 11.81
C SER A 186 -14.53 0.32 11.80
N ASP A 187 -15.65 0.21 12.49
CA ASP A 187 -16.55 -0.94 12.46
C ASP A 187 -17.95 -0.55 11.91
N ASP A 188 -18.11 0.67 11.38
CA ASP A 188 -19.38 1.25 10.88
C ASP A 188 -19.27 1.88 9.47
N GLY A 189 -18.35 1.38 8.67
CA GLY A 189 -18.18 1.84 7.26
C GLY A 189 -17.46 3.17 7.10
N GLY A 190 -16.68 3.57 8.09
CA GLY A 190 -15.85 4.77 8.05
C GLY A 190 -16.49 6.01 8.70
N GLU A 191 -17.64 5.88 9.34
CA GLU A 191 -18.30 7.00 10.03
C GLU A 191 -17.57 7.37 11.33
N ASN A 192 -17.19 6.36 12.14
CA ASN A 192 -16.41 6.54 13.37
C ASN A 192 -15.14 5.71 13.35
N TRP A 193 -14.07 6.25 13.92
CA TRP A 193 -12.74 5.67 13.94
C TRP A 193 -12.17 5.62 15.35
N ARG A 194 -11.34 4.63 15.61
CA ARG A 194 -10.52 4.55 16.81
C ARG A 194 -9.08 4.15 16.44
N PRO A 195 -8.07 4.70 17.11
CA PRO A 195 -6.70 4.23 16.95
C PRO A 195 -6.59 2.79 17.48
N ILE A 196 -5.74 2.00 16.84
CA ILE A 196 -5.48 0.61 17.19
C ILE A 196 -3.97 0.36 17.19
N ASN A 197 -3.22 1.03 18.04
CA ASN A 197 -1.75 1.01 18.06
C ASN A 197 -1.19 0.44 19.38
N THR A 198 -2.03 -0.16 20.23
CA THR A 198 -1.63 -0.74 21.52
C THR A 198 -0.58 -1.83 21.31
N GLY A 199 0.52 -1.77 22.05
CA GLY A 199 1.63 -2.74 21.97
C GLY A 199 2.73 -2.36 20.97
N LEU A 200 2.54 -1.34 20.13
CA LEU A 200 3.62 -0.82 19.29
C LEU A 200 4.67 -0.11 20.14
N LYS A 201 5.95 -0.32 19.83
CA LYS A 201 7.04 0.42 20.48
C LYS A 201 6.93 1.91 20.17
N SER A 202 7.04 2.75 21.18
CA SER A 202 6.78 4.18 21.12
C SER A 202 7.99 5.07 21.43
N GLY A 203 9.16 4.48 21.70
CA GLY A 203 10.38 5.25 22.04
C GLY A 203 10.84 6.24 20.96
N GLU A 204 10.37 6.07 19.75
CA GLU A 204 10.74 6.88 18.58
C GLU A 204 9.71 7.95 18.21
N ILE A 205 8.53 7.93 18.81
CA ILE A 205 7.49 8.92 18.51
C ILE A 205 7.64 10.15 19.42
N PRO A 206 7.22 11.34 18.93
CA PRO A 206 7.41 12.60 19.68
C PRO A 206 6.73 12.63 21.06
N LYS A 207 5.68 11.83 21.24
CA LYS A 207 4.94 11.68 22.50
C LYS A 207 4.77 10.20 22.83
N PRO A 208 5.74 9.56 23.51
CA PRO A 208 5.76 8.11 23.77
C PRO A 208 4.52 7.55 24.49
N ASP A 209 3.84 8.37 25.29
CA ASP A 209 2.61 7.97 25.99
C ASP A 209 1.33 8.09 25.13
N SER A 210 1.48 8.59 23.89
CA SER A 210 0.34 8.74 22.96
C SER A 210 0.12 7.45 22.19
N GLU A 211 -1.13 7.03 22.04
CA GLU A 211 -1.52 5.92 21.17
C GLU A 211 -1.38 6.23 19.68
N VAL A 212 -1.24 7.51 19.31
CA VAL A 212 -1.07 7.98 17.93
C VAL A 212 0.31 8.57 17.70
N GLY A 213 0.73 8.72 16.44
CA GLY A 213 2.03 9.27 16.08
C GLY A 213 3.00 8.21 15.54
N HIS A 214 2.58 6.95 15.47
CA HIS A 214 3.37 5.87 14.90
C HIS A 214 3.51 6.00 13.37
N CYS A 215 4.73 5.90 12.87
CA CYS A 215 4.98 5.88 11.44
C CYS A 215 4.78 4.46 10.90
N VAL A 216 3.58 4.20 10.40
CA VAL A 216 3.24 2.93 9.74
C VAL A 216 3.57 3.04 8.27
N HIS A 217 4.18 2.01 7.69
CA HIS A 217 4.53 1.96 6.28
C HIS A 217 3.55 1.12 5.46
N ARG A 218 3.11 -0.03 5.97
CA ARG A 218 2.10 -0.88 5.33
C ARG A 218 1.43 -1.76 6.36
N ILE A 219 0.15 -2.05 6.17
CA ILE A 219 -0.55 -3.16 6.84
C ILE A 219 -1.09 -4.12 5.78
N ALA A 220 -1.13 -5.40 6.12
CA ALA A 220 -1.62 -6.46 5.25
C ALA A 220 -2.50 -7.44 6.02
N MET A 221 -3.46 -8.04 5.32
CA MET A 221 -4.46 -8.95 5.86
C MET A 221 -4.68 -10.11 4.90
N HIS A 222 -4.82 -11.32 5.43
CA HIS A 222 -5.27 -12.45 4.61
C HIS A 222 -6.80 -12.54 4.65
N PRO A 223 -7.49 -12.60 3.49
CA PRO A 223 -8.95 -12.54 3.46
C PRO A 223 -9.65 -13.70 4.17
N ALA A 224 -9.02 -14.86 4.30
CA ALA A 224 -9.55 -15.98 5.08
C ALA A 224 -9.34 -15.84 6.59
N ARG A 225 -8.48 -14.92 7.05
CA ARG A 225 -8.20 -14.64 8.47
C ARG A 225 -8.10 -13.13 8.72
N PRO A 226 -9.17 -12.35 8.52
CA PRO A 226 -9.13 -10.90 8.60
C PRO A 226 -8.90 -10.35 10.02
N ASP A 227 -8.95 -11.20 11.06
CA ASP A 227 -8.56 -10.81 12.41
C ASP A 227 -7.02 -10.85 12.62
N VAL A 228 -6.27 -11.47 11.68
CA VAL A 228 -4.80 -11.46 11.71
C VAL A 228 -4.27 -10.40 10.76
N LEU A 229 -3.55 -9.44 11.31
CA LEU A 229 -2.93 -8.34 10.57
C LEU A 229 -1.42 -8.40 10.72
N PHE A 230 -0.72 -8.05 9.64
CA PHE A 230 0.73 -7.81 9.65
C PHE A 230 1.00 -6.35 9.34
N MET A 231 2.05 -5.80 9.94
CA MET A 231 2.45 -4.40 9.77
C MET A 231 3.95 -4.32 9.54
N GLN A 232 4.36 -3.58 8.52
CA GLN A 232 5.67 -2.96 8.50
C GLN A 232 5.51 -1.56 9.11
N LYS A 233 6.04 -1.35 10.27
CA LYS A 233 6.21 -0.05 10.90
C LYS A 233 7.53 0.58 10.41
N HIS A 234 7.82 1.81 10.78
CA HIS A 234 9.11 2.46 10.50
C HIS A 234 10.28 1.59 10.98
N TRP A 235 10.27 1.22 12.24
CA TRP A 235 11.06 0.15 12.84
C TRP A 235 10.09 -0.94 13.29
N ASP A 236 10.48 -2.17 13.19
CA ASP A 236 9.74 -3.36 13.55
C ASP A 236 8.74 -3.85 12.48
N VAL A 237 8.70 -5.16 12.32
CA VAL A 237 7.58 -5.88 11.74
C VAL A 237 6.69 -6.34 12.89
N CYS A 238 5.40 -6.07 12.80
CA CYS A 238 4.45 -6.39 13.86
C CYS A 238 3.32 -7.27 13.36
N ARG A 239 2.72 -8.02 14.28
CA ARG A 239 1.55 -8.88 14.08
C ARG A 239 0.47 -8.56 15.11
N SER A 240 -0.77 -8.59 14.68
CA SER A 240 -1.96 -8.63 15.53
C SER A 240 -2.75 -9.90 15.24
N ASP A 241 -3.28 -10.55 16.28
CA ASP A 241 -4.17 -11.72 16.19
C ASP A 241 -5.62 -11.40 16.59
N ASP A 242 -5.92 -10.13 16.85
CA ASP A 242 -7.18 -9.66 17.45
C ASP A 242 -7.78 -8.45 16.70
N ALA A 243 -7.60 -8.43 15.37
CA ALA A 243 -8.11 -7.36 14.50
C ALA A 243 -7.55 -5.97 14.86
N GLY A 244 -6.29 -5.91 15.30
CA GLY A 244 -5.56 -4.69 15.61
C GLY A 244 -5.73 -4.19 17.05
N GLU A 245 -6.45 -4.89 17.94
CA GLU A 245 -6.59 -4.47 19.35
C GLU A 245 -5.22 -4.41 20.05
N SER A 246 -4.33 -5.34 19.70
CA SER A 246 -2.96 -5.35 20.18
C SER A 246 -1.97 -5.82 19.13
N TRP A 247 -0.73 -5.36 19.25
CA TRP A 247 0.36 -5.70 18.34
C TRP A 247 1.55 -6.29 19.10
N THR A 248 2.17 -7.29 18.49
CA THR A 248 3.40 -7.91 18.97
C THR A 248 4.47 -7.78 17.88
N GLU A 249 5.69 -7.41 18.28
CA GLU A 249 6.83 -7.40 17.36
C GLU A 249 7.18 -8.83 16.94
N VAL A 250 7.43 -9.01 15.63
CA VAL A 250 7.80 -10.28 15.00
C VAL A 250 8.95 -10.13 14.00
N SER A 251 9.84 -9.16 14.21
CA SER A 251 11.01 -8.92 13.34
C SER A 251 12.04 -10.07 13.41
N GLY A 252 12.11 -10.78 14.54
CA GLY A 252 12.89 -11.99 14.72
C GLY A 252 14.34 -11.88 14.23
N ASN A 253 14.72 -12.76 13.29
CA ASN A 253 16.06 -12.84 12.71
C ASN A 253 16.23 -12.05 11.39
N LEU A 254 15.41 -11.03 11.13
CA LEU A 254 15.64 -10.12 10.00
C LEU A 254 16.98 -9.39 10.14
N PRO A 255 17.70 -9.09 9.05
CA PRO A 255 18.98 -8.37 9.12
C PRO A 255 18.82 -6.91 9.57
N THR A 256 17.68 -6.32 9.30
CA THR A 256 17.17 -5.05 9.82
C THR A 256 15.66 -5.13 9.90
N ASP A 257 15.05 -4.34 10.76
CA ASP A 257 13.60 -4.26 10.93
C ASP A 257 12.96 -3.07 10.21
N PHE A 258 13.78 -2.24 9.53
CA PHE A 258 13.32 -1.15 8.70
C PHE A 258 12.96 -1.65 7.29
N GLY A 259 11.83 -1.23 6.78
CA GLY A 259 11.35 -1.54 5.43
C GLY A 259 10.06 -0.81 5.09
N TYR A 260 9.53 -1.02 3.89
CA TYR A 260 8.30 -0.36 3.47
C TYR A 260 7.16 -1.31 3.17
N VAL A 261 7.45 -2.52 2.71
CA VAL A 261 6.45 -3.47 2.21
C VAL A 261 6.20 -4.62 3.17
N THR A 262 4.96 -5.06 3.21
CA THR A 262 4.57 -6.38 3.73
C THR A 262 3.43 -6.93 2.87
N ALA A 263 3.45 -8.22 2.58
CA ALA A 263 2.42 -8.93 1.85
C ALA A 263 2.18 -10.31 2.47
N VAL A 264 0.95 -10.80 2.43
CA VAL A 264 0.57 -12.13 2.93
C VAL A 264 0.33 -13.05 1.75
N HIS A 265 0.83 -14.27 1.83
CA HIS A 265 0.64 -15.31 0.80
C HIS A 265 -0.85 -15.61 0.59
N ALA A 266 -1.28 -15.74 -0.66
CA ALA A 266 -2.71 -15.83 -0.98
C ALA A 266 -3.43 -17.06 -0.42
N HIS A 267 -2.70 -18.16 -0.12
CA HIS A 267 -3.28 -19.43 0.35
C HIS A 267 -2.82 -19.82 1.76
N GLU A 268 -1.78 -19.17 2.28
CA GLU A 268 -1.14 -19.51 3.55
C GLU A 268 -1.16 -18.29 4.49
N PRO A 269 -2.16 -18.15 5.37
CA PRO A 269 -2.34 -16.95 6.21
C PRO A 269 -1.18 -16.65 7.18
N GLU A 270 -0.35 -17.64 7.48
CA GLU A 270 0.85 -17.49 8.32
C GLU A 270 2.12 -17.19 7.51
N THR A 271 2.02 -17.21 6.16
CA THR A 271 3.16 -16.91 5.31
C THR A 271 3.14 -15.44 4.90
N VAL A 272 4.14 -14.70 5.35
CA VAL A 272 4.29 -13.25 5.14
C VAL A 272 5.65 -12.90 4.54
N TYR A 273 5.68 -11.85 3.72
CA TYR A 273 6.86 -11.36 3.01
C TYR A 273 7.19 -9.93 3.40
N VAL A 274 8.47 -9.63 3.55
CA VAL A 274 9.00 -8.28 3.73
C VAL A 274 10.29 -8.09 2.92
N ILE A 275 10.67 -6.85 2.65
CA ILE A 275 11.93 -6.50 2.00
C ILE A 275 12.66 -5.48 2.90
N PRO A 276 13.59 -5.93 3.74
CA PRO A 276 14.36 -5.06 4.62
C PRO A 276 15.25 -4.09 3.85
N ILE A 277 15.35 -2.88 4.37
CA ILE A 277 16.20 -1.79 3.93
C ILE A 277 17.19 -1.50 5.06
N LYS A 278 18.38 -0.98 4.74
CA LYS A 278 19.47 -0.84 5.69
C LYS A 278 19.11 0.03 6.90
N SER A 279 18.51 1.18 6.66
CA SER A 279 18.02 2.09 7.73
C SER A 279 17.11 3.18 7.16
N ASP A 280 16.60 4.04 8.05
CA ASP A 280 15.84 5.25 7.68
C ASP A 280 16.67 6.35 7.00
N SER A 281 17.98 6.30 7.14
CA SER A 281 18.92 7.24 6.53
C SER A 281 19.68 6.66 5.34
N GLU A 282 19.72 5.34 5.21
CA GLU A 282 20.40 4.61 4.13
C GLU A 282 19.39 3.74 3.39
N HIS A 283 18.67 4.35 2.46
CA HIS A 283 17.52 3.77 1.77
C HIS A 283 17.93 2.82 0.63
N TYR A 284 18.58 1.72 0.96
CA TYR A 284 18.91 0.63 0.04
C TYR A 284 19.04 -0.69 0.81
N PRO A 285 19.03 -1.85 0.12
CA PRO A 285 19.12 -3.15 0.79
C PRO A 285 20.43 -3.31 1.57
N PRO A 286 20.45 -4.03 2.71
CA PRO A 286 21.65 -4.33 3.44
C PRO A 286 22.77 -4.88 2.54
N ASP A 287 24.00 -4.37 2.68
CA ASP A 287 25.18 -4.73 1.88
C ASP A 287 25.03 -4.57 0.36
N GLY A 288 24.04 -3.80 -0.12
CA GLY A 288 23.73 -3.68 -1.54
C GLY A 288 23.27 -5.00 -2.17
N ARG A 289 22.60 -5.85 -1.40
CA ARG A 289 22.08 -7.17 -1.80
C ARG A 289 20.56 -7.19 -1.66
N LEU A 290 19.85 -7.24 -2.78
CA LEU A 290 18.39 -7.31 -2.74
C LEU A 290 17.94 -8.69 -2.28
N CYS A 291 17.12 -8.73 -1.25
CA CYS A 291 16.59 -9.96 -0.69
C CYS A 291 15.16 -9.75 -0.21
N VAL A 292 14.26 -10.65 -0.58
CA VAL A 292 12.94 -10.79 0.04
C VAL A 292 13.09 -11.75 1.21
N TYR A 293 12.44 -11.47 2.31
CA TYR A 293 12.36 -12.38 3.45
C TYR A 293 10.95 -12.93 3.57
N ARG A 294 10.85 -14.23 3.77
CA ARG A 294 9.59 -14.94 3.98
C ARG A 294 9.57 -15.52 5.38
N SER A 295 8.48 -15.35 6.10
CA SER A 295 8.15 -16.16 7.28
C SER A 295 6.98 -17.08 6.93
N ARG A 296 7.06 -18.35 7.29
CA ARG A 296 5.95 -19.33 7.23
C ARG A 296 5.30 -19.55 8.60
N THR A 297 5.78 -18.83 9.60
CA THR A 297 5.40 -18.99 11.01
C THR A 297 4.79 -17.73 11.61
N GLY A 298 4.23 -16.87 10.76
CA GLY A 298 3.60 -15.62 11.18
C GLY A 298 4.58 -14.59 11.75
N GLY A 299 5.84 -14.61 11.29
CA GLY A 299 6.89 -13.67 11.69
C GLY A 299 7.88 -14.21 12.73
N ASN A 300 7.69 -15.42 13.29
CA ASN A 300 8.61 -15.96 14.30
C ASN A 300 10.00 -16.30 13.74
N GLU A 301 10.05 -16.78 12.50
CA GLU A 301 11.29 -17.10 11.80
C GLU A 301 11.23 -16.57 10.37
N TRP A 302 12.35 -16.04 9.86
CA TRP A 302 12.48 -15.48 8.53
C TRP A 302 13.56 -16.18 7.72
N GLU A 303 13.23 -16.55 6.49
CA GLU A 303 14.15 -17.15 5.53
C GLU A 303 14.46 -16.18 4.37
N PRO A 304 15.74 -16.03 3.97
CA PRO A 304 16.11 -15.15 2.87
C PRO A 304 15.83 -15.80 1.52
N LEU A 305 15.23 -15.06 0.59
CA LEU A 305 14.86 -15.48 -0.75
C LEU A 305 15.56 -14.58 -1.80
N ALA A 306 16.81 -14.87 -2.12
CA ALA A 306 17.63 -14.03 -2.98
C ALA A 306 17.91 -14.61 -4.38
N LYS A 307 17.50 -15.86 -4.65
CA LYS A 307 17.83 -16.54 -5.92
C LYS A 307 17.22 -15.82 -7.12
N GLY A 308 18.07 -15.23 -7.97
CA GLY A 308 17.66 -14.46 -9.15
C GLY A 308 17.55 -12.95 -8.92
N LEU A 309 17.74 -12.48 -7.68
CA LEU A 309 17.81 -11.05 -7.36
C LEU A 309 19.25 -10.54 -7.42
N PRO A 310 19.48 -9.23 -7.67
CA PRO A 310 20.80 -8.61 -7.65
C PRO A 310 21.49 -8.76 -6.30
N GLN A 311 22.73 -9.30 -6.30
CA GLN A 311 23.49 -9.60 -5.08
C GLN A 311 24.72 -8.71 -4.91
N HIS A 312 24.90 -7.72 -5.76
CA HIS A 312 26.00 -6.77 -5.69
C HIS A 312 25.54 -5.41 -6.24
N HIS A 313 25.99 -4.33 -5.59
CA HIS A 313 25.77 -2.95 -6.03
C HIS A 313 24.28 -2.60 -6.28
N CYS A 314 23.38 -3.19 -5.50
CA CYS A 314 21.95 -2.92 -5.61
C CYS A 314 21.55 -1.83 -4.61
N TYR A 315 21.30 -0.64 -5.11
CA TYR A 315 20.97 0.55 -4.30
C TYR A 315 19.55 1.05 -4.60
N VAL A 316 18.61 0.12 -4.58
CA VAL A 316 17.19 0.36 -4.89
C VAL A 316 16.33 0.34 -3.64
N ASN A 317 15.13 0.92 -3.74
CA ASN A 317 14.05 0.71 -2.78
C ASN A 317 12.88 -0.03 -3.41
N VAL A 318 12.12 -0.72 -2.58
CA VAL A 318 10.76 -1.17 -2.87
C VAL A 318 9.82 -0.38 -1.97
N LEU A 319 9.00 0.47 -2.59
CA LEU A 319 8.13 1.40 -1.86
C LEU A 319 6.91 0.68 -1.30
N ARG A 320 6.24 1.28 -0.31
CA ARG A 320 5.18 0.66 0.52
C ARG A 320 4.03 -0.01 -0.23
N GLU A 321 3.70 0.47 -1.42
CA GLU A 321 2.65 -0.10 -2.28
C GLU A 321 3.20 -0.89 -3.47
N ALA A 322 4.51 -1.13 -3.52
CA ALA A 322 5.15 -1.76 -4.66
C ALA A 322 5.37 -3.27 -4.50
N MET A 323 4.50 -3.96 -3.75
CA MET A 323 4.52 -5.42 -3.60
C MET A 323 3.11 -5.99 -3.55
N ALA A 324 2.87 -7.07 -4.32
CA ALA A 324 1.59 -7.76 -4.39
C ALA A 324 1.74 -9.27 -4.58
N VAL A 325 0.66 -10.02 -4.37
CA VAL A 325 0.60 -11.48 -4.56
C VAL A 325 -0.57 -11.87 -5.44
N ASP A 326 -0.43 -12.90 -6.28
CA ASP A 326 -1.56 -13.48 -7.01
C ASP A 326 -2.12 -14.71 -6.27
N SER A 327 -3.31 -15.14 -6.66
CA SER A 327 -3.99 -16.31 -6.10
C SER A 327 -3.91 -17.56 -6.98
N LEU A 328 -2.94 -17.65 -7.90
CA LEU A 328 -2.70 -18.88 -8.63
C LEU A 328 -2.03 -19.93 -7.74
N ASP A 329 -2.17 -21.19 -8.10
CA ASP A 329 -1.35 -22.28 -7.59
C ASP A 329 -0.12 -22.48 -8.54
N SER A 330 1.11 -22.32 -8.09
CA SER A 330 1.60 -21.78 -6.83
C SER A 330 1.51 -20.24 -6.79
N CYS A 331 1.36 -19.66 -5.58
CA CYS A 331 1.22 -18.22 -5.38
C CYS A 331 2.38 -17.44 -6.02
N GLY A 332 2.05 -16.46 -6.85
CA GLY A 332 3.01 -15.52 -7.43
C GLY A 332 3.23 -14.33 -6.51
N ILE A 333 4.50 -13.90 -6.42
CA ILE A 333 4.90 -12.71 -5.68
C ILE A 333 5.52 -11.73 -6.65
N TYR A 334 5.14 -10.46 -6.54
CA TYR A 334 5.53 -9.38 -7.44
C TYR A 334 6.03 -8.20 -6.64
N PHE A 335 7.11 -7.57 -7.06
CA PHE A 335 7.47 -6.26 -6.52
C PHE A 335 8.17 -5.39 -7.56
N GLY A 336 8.06 -4.09 -7.39
CA GLY A 336 8.68 -3.09 -8.24
C GLY A 336 9.71 -2.25 -7.48
N THR A 337 10.77 -1.83 -8.17
CA THR A 337 11.88 -1.10 -7.60
C THR A 337 11.92 0.36 -8.04
N THR A 338 12.60 1.19 -7.27
CA THR A 338 12.76 2.63 -7.59
C THR A 338 13.64 2.91 -8.81
N ASP A 339 14.36 1.91 -9.33
CA ASP A 339 15.10 2.00 -10.58
C ASP A 339 14.35 1.40 -11.80
N GLY A 340 13.10 0.95 -11.59
CA GLY A 340 12.19 0.61 -12.68
C GLY A 340 12.18 -0.87 -13.09
N GLU A 341 12.62 -1.78 -12.23
CA GLU A 341 12.49 -3.22 -12.46
C GLU A 341 11.22 -3.77 -11.78
N ILE A 342 10.55 -4.71 -12.45
CA ILE A 342 9.51 -5.54 -11.85
C ILE A 342 10.04 -6.96 -11.72
N PHE A 343 10.20 -7.42 -10.50
CA PHE A 343 10.57 -8.80 -10.19
C PHE A 343 9.33 -9.65 -9.92
N VAL A 344 9.39 -10.89 -10.39
CA VAL A 344 8.32 -11.89 -10.27
C VAL A 344 8.91 -13.20 -9.78
N SER A 345 8.25 -13.78 -8.80
CA SER A 345 8.41 -15.19 -8.43
C SER A 345 7.11 -15.93 -8.70
N ALA A 346 7.16 -16.99 -9.49
CA ALA A 346 6.01 -17.83 -9.79
C ALA A 346 5.89 -19.06 -8.83
N ASN A 347 6.67 -19.09 -7.76
CA ASN A 347 6.80 -20.24 -6.86
C ASN A 347 6.94 -19.82 -5.39
N GLY A 348 6.17 -18.83 -4.95
CA GLY A 348 6.11 -18.40 -3.56
C GLY A 348 7.39 -17.73 -3.03
N GLY A 349 8.23 -17.20 -3.93
CA GLY A 349 9.48 -16.51 -3.56
C GLY A 349 10.75 -17.35 -3.72
N ASP A 350 10.69 -18.64 -4.04
CA ASP A 350 11.85 -19.53 -4.10
C ASP A 350 12.84 -19.17 -5.23
N ALA A 351 12.37 -18.49 -6.29
CA ALA A 351 13.21 -17.96 -7.35
C ALA A 351 12.55 -16.76 -8.02
N TRP A 352 13.37 -15.81 -8.45
CA TRP A 352 12.94 -14.53 -9.01
C TRP A 352 13.44 -14.35 -10.43
N THR A 353 12.63 -13.68 -11.25
CA THR A 353 13.00 -13.21 -12.59
C THR A 353 12.51 -11.79 -12.77
N ALA A 354 13.23 -10.97 -13.52
CA ALA A 354 12.72 -9.67 -13.93
C ALA A 354 11.70 -9.87 -15.07
N ALA A 355 10.46 -9.44 -14.83
CA ALA A 355 9.42 -9.42 -15.87
C ALA A 355 9.65 -8.29 -16.87
N VAL A 356 10.09 -7.14 -16.37
CA VAL A 356 10.43 -5.95 -17.16
C VAL A 356 11.52 -5.16 -16.45
N ARG A 357 12.35 -4.46 -17.24
CA ARG A 357 13.42 -3.58 -16.80
C ARG A 357 13.24 -2.21 -17.45
N ASP A 358 13.93 -1.22 -16.91
CA ASP A 358 14.01 0.12 -17.47
C ASP A 358 12.67 0.89 -17.54
N LEU A 359 11.70 0.54 -16.70
CA LEU A 359 10.53 1.39 -16.45
C LEU A 359 10.95 2.63 -15.65
N PRO A 360 10.14 3.69 -15.61
CA PRO A 360 10.33 4.75 -14.63
C PRO A 360 10.20 4.19 -13.20
N ALA A 361 10.76 4.90 -12.21
CA ALA A 361 10.69 4.49 -10.81
C ALA A 361 9.27 4.02 -10.42
N VAL A 362 9.18 2.78 -9.92
CA VAL A 362 7.90 2.16 -9.56
C VAL A 362 7.41 2.70 -8.22
N LEU A 363 6.15 3.08 -8.16
CA LEU A 363 5.47 3.61 -6.97
C LEU A 363 4.51 2.59 -6.36
N SER A 364 3.82 1.82 -7.22
CA SER A 364 2.89 0.77 -6.79
C SER A 364 2.90 -0.43 -7.73
N VAL A 365 2.59 -1.59 -7.17
CA VAL A 365 2.36 -2.85 -7.88
C VAL A 365 1.13 -3.50 -7.27
N GLU A 366 0.11 -3.74 -8.10
CA GLU A 366 -1.06 -4.53 -7.76
C GLU A 366 -1.20 -5.69 -8.73
N VAL A 367 -1.89 -6.75 -8.33
CA VAL A 367 -2.07 -7.92 -9.19
C VAL A 367 -3.50 -8.41 -9.18
N GLN A 368 -3.94 -8.81 -10.36
CA GLN A 368 -5.26 -9.40 -10.58
C GLN A 368 -5.08 -10.79 -11.18
N THR A 369 -5.63 -11.80 -10.50
CA THR A 369 -5.78 -13.15 -11.06
C THR A 369 -7.02 -13.21 -11.94
N LEU A 370 -6.87 -13.69 -13.19
CA LEU A 370 -7.91 -13.68 -14.22
C LEU A 370 -8.34 -15.08 -14.61
#